data_de9f46fa18af9867e7403b32487d8e7e
#
_entry.id   de9f46fa18af9867e7403b32487d8e7e
#
_cell.length_a   1.000
_cell.length_b   1.000
_cell.length_c   1.000
_cell.angle_alpha   90.00
_cell.angle_beta   90.00
_cell.angle_gamma   90.00
#
_symmetry.space_group_name_H-M   'P 1'
#
loop_
_entity.id
_entity.type
_entity.pdbx_description
1 polymer ?
#
loop_
_entity_poly.entity_id
_entity_poly.type
_entity_poly.pdbx_seq_one_letter_code
_entity_poly.pdbx_strand_id
1 'polypeptide(L)'
;MIGGGNSALEEGLHLSEFAKRVRVLARSGLSASPVLQERVRSDPQFAIHTGVDIVELEGGRGRFAAVVARDRDSREILRFPAAAAFVFIGLKPNNGFLGEAVERDAGGFLVTSPTMETSMAGVFAAGDVRSGSTKQLGSAVGDGIAALLMTRRHLEAHHHKAVPLVDA
;
A
#
# COMPACT_ATOMS: atom_id res chain seq x y z
N MET A 1 -16.04 -1.71 -1.73
CA MET A 1 -14.62 -2.06 -1.56
C MET A 1 -14.08 -2.49 -2.91
N ILE A 2 -13.01 -1.89 -3.37
CA ILE A 2 -12.31 -2.27 -4.61
C ILE A 2 -11.00 -2.95 -4.19
N GLY A 3 -10.91 -4.26 -4.39
CA GLY A 3 -9.83 -5.14 -3.97
C GLY A 3 -10.34 -6.37 -3.23
N GLY A 4 -9.52 -7.43 -3.16
CA GLY A 4 -9.86 -8.73 -2.56
C GLY A 4 -8.83 -9.26 -1.55
N GLY A 5 -7.88 -8.42 -1.13
CA GLY A 5 -6.86 -8.76 -0.12
C GLY A 5 -7.32 -8.53 1.32
N ASN A 6 -6.44 -8.84 2.29
CA ASN A 6 -6.72 -8.68 3.72
C ASN A 6 -7.24 -7.28 4.05
N SER A 7 -6.56 -6.22 3.65
CA SER A 7 -6.95 -4.84 3.94
C SER A 7 -8.36 -4.52 3.43
N ALA A 8 -8.73 -5.01 2.22
CA ALA A 8 -10.06 -4.78 1.67
C ALA A 8 -11.17 -5.45 2.51
N LEU A 9 -10.92 -6.67 2.99
CA LEU A 9 -11.93 -7.41 3.77
C LEU A 9 -11.99 -6.96 5.23
N GLU A 10 -10.86 -6.63 5.86
CA GLU A 10 -10.79 -6.09 7.22
C GLU A 10 -11.53 -4.75 7.30
N GLU A 11 -11.20 -3.82 6.42
CA GLU A 11 -11.89 -2.53 6.34
C GLU A 11 -13.34 -2.67 5.91
N GLY A 12 -13.66 -3.63 5.05
CA GLY A 12 -15.03 -3.97 4.68
C GLY A 12 -15.86 -4.41 5.87
N LEU A 13 -15.31 -5.28 6.74
CA LEU A 13 -15.94 -5.73 7.98
C LEU A 13 -16.15 -4.57 8.96
N HIS A 14 -15.18 -3.66 9.09
CA HIS A 14 -15.37 -2.46 9.90
C HIS A 14 -16.47 -1.55 9.33
N LEU A 15 -16.46 -1.32 8.02
CA LEU A 15 -17.47 -0.50 7.36
C LEU A 15 -18.88 -1.10 7.40
N SER A 16 -19.03 -2.42 7.54
CA SER A 16 -20.35 -3.07 7.66
C SER A 16 -21.09 -2.66 8.93
N GLU A 17 -20.39 -2.19 9.97
CA GLU A 17 -21.00 -1.61 11.17
C GLU A 17 -21.79 -0.32 10.91
N PHE A 18 -21.45 0.40 9.83
CA PHE A 18 -22.02 1.71 9.48
C PHE A 18 -22.83 1.68 8.17
N ALA A 19 -22.63 0.68 7.33
CA ALA A 19 -23.24 0.55 6.02
C ALA A 19 -24.32 -0.55 5.97
N LYS A 20 -25.42 -0.28 5.29
CA LYS A 20 -26.46 -1.31 5.07
C LYS A 20 -25.98 -2.47 4.21
N ARG A 21 -24.99 -2.22 3.34
CA ARG A 21 -24.44 -3.22 2.42
C ARG A 21 -23.02 -2.83 2.02
N VAL A 22 -22.14 -3.81 2.04
CA VAL A 22 -20.78 -3.71 1.52
C VAL A 22 -20.65 -4.58 0.27
N ARG A 23 -20.20 -3.98 -0.84
CA ARG A 23 -19.84 -4.73 -2.06
C ARG A 23 -18.34 -4.83 -2.18
N VAL A 24 -17.85 -6.05 -2.37
CA VAL A 24 -16.44 -6.31 -2.66
C VAL A 24 -16.30 -6.56 -4.15
N LEU A 25 -15.55 -5.71 -4.83
CA LEU A 25 -15.28 -5.80 -6.27
C LEU A 25 -13.81 -6.19 -6.45
N ALA A 26 -13.53 -7.37 -6.93
CA ALA A 26 -12.17 -7.88 -7.09
C ALA A 26 -11.89 -8.32 -8.53
N ARG A 27 -10.71 -7.98 -9.02
CA ARG A 27 -10.25 -8.32 -10.37
C ARG A 27 -10.12 -9.84 -10.59
N SER A 28 -9.67 -10.54 -9.57
CA SER A 28 -9.55 -12.00 -9.53
C SER A 28 -10.30 -12.54 -8.31
N GLY A 29 -10.07 -13.76 -7.91
CA GLY A 29 -10.57 -14.28 -6.64
C GLY A 29 -10.08 -13.48 -5.43
N LEU A 30 -10.67 -13.71 -4.26
CA LEU A 30 -10.21 -13.12 -3.01
C LEU A 30 -8.85 -13.71 -2.64
N SER A 31 -7.89 -12.83 -2.33
CA SER A 31 -6.53 -13.19 -1.88
C SER A 31 -6.31 -12.97 -0.37
N ALA A 32 -7.34 -12.56 0.35
CA ALA A 32 -7.33 -12.45 1.81
C ALA A 32 -7.20 -13.82 2.49
N SER A 33 -6.87 -13.82 3.78
CA SER A 33 -6.79 -15.05 4.59
C SER A 33 -8.12 -15.82 4.57
N PRO A 34 -8.11 -17.15 4.67
CA PRO A 34 -9.33 -17.97 4.68
C PRO A 34 -10.34 -17.53 5.74
N VAL A 35 -9.87 -17.15 6.92
CA VAL A 35 -10.72 -16.68 8.03
C VAL A 35 -11.49 -15.41 7.64
N LEU A 36 -10.84 -14.43 7.00
CA LEU A 36 -11.50 -13.21 6.54
C LEU A 36 -12.48 -13.50 5.41
N GLN A 37 -12.10 -14.38 4.49
CA GLN A 37 -13.00 -14.77 3.39
C GLN A 37 -14.27 -15.44 3.93
N GLU A 38 -14.16 -16.33 4.93
CA GLU A 38 -15.30 -16.99 5.52
C GLU A 38 -16.20 -16.02 6.27
N ARG A 39 -15.63 -15.12 7.06
CA ARG A 39 -16.40 -14.07 7.74
C ARG A 39 -17.24 -13.23 6.77
N VAL A 40 -16.60 -12.77 5.68
CA VAL A 40 -17.29 -11.95 4.68
C VAL A 40 -18.32 -12.74 3.88
N ARG A 41 -18.09 -14.03 3.59
CA ARG A 41 -19.05 -14.89 2.88
C ARG A 41 -20.26 -15.26 3.72
N SER A 42 -20.09 -15.41 5.03
CA SER A 42 -21.17 -15.73 5.96
C SER A 42 -22.02 -14.52 6.38
N ASP A 43 -21.54 -13.30 6.12
CA ASP A 43 -22.25 -12.09 6.47
C ASP A 43 -23.21 -11.64 5.34
N PRO A 44 -24.54 -11.62 5.56
CA PRO A 44 -25.52 -11.24 4.55
C PRO A 44 -25.45 -9.78 4.10
N GLN A 45 -24.74 -8.92 4.82
CA GLN A 45 -24.49 -7.54 4.39
C GLN A 45 -23.50 -7.46 3.22
N PHE A 46 -22.70 -8.50 2.98
CA PHE A 46 -21.71 -8.53 1.93
C PHE A 46 -22.25 -9.09 0.62
N ALA A 47 -21.84 -8.45 -0.47
CA ALA A 47 -22.00 -8.96 -1.84
C ALA A 47 -20.63 -8.96 -2.53
N ILE A 48 -20.16 -10.16 -2.90
CA ILE A 48 -18.82 -10.34 -3.47
C ILE A 48 -18.95 -10.54 -4.98
N HIS A 49 -18.26 -9.70 -5.73
CA HIS A 49 -18.14 -9.75 -7.19
C HIS A 49 -16.66 -9.90 -7.55
N THR A 50 -16.29 -11.05 -8.08
CA THR A 50 -14.94 -11.34 -8.58
C THR A 50 -14.93 -11.35 -10.10
N GLY A 51 -13.75 -11.28 -10.72
CA GLY A 51 -13.63 -11.27 -12.17
C GLY A 51 -14.08 -9.95 -12.81
N VAL A 52 -13.98 -8.82 -12.10
CA VAL A 52 -14.40 -7.52 -12.60
C VAL A 52 -13.24 -6.52 -12.67
N ASP A 53 -13.12 -5.81 -13.78
CA ASP A 53 -12.20 -4.68 -13.95
C ASP A 53 -12.96 -3.38 -13.73
N ILE A 54 -12.47 -2.52 -12.83
CA ILE A 54 -13.08 -1.21 -12.59
C ILE A 54 -12.80 -0.30 -13.79
N VAL A 55 -13.86 0.28 -14.35
CA VAL A 55 -13.81 1.14 -15.52
C VAL A 55 -13.95 2.61 -15.15
N GLU A 56 -14.88 2.92 -14.21
CA GLU A 56 -15.18 4.29 -13.85
C GLU A 56 -15.69 4.39 -12.41
N LEU A 57 -15.41 5.51 -11.78
CA LEU A 57 -16.00 5.95 -10.53
C LEU A 57 -16.95 7.11 -10.83
N GLU A 58 -18.25 6.82 -10.93
CA GLU A 58 -19.24 7.83 -11.23
C GLU A 58 -19.52 8.76 -10.05
N GLY A 59 -19.58 10.05 -10.35
CA GLY A 59 -19.95 11.05 -9.37
C GLY A 59 -20.42 12.34 -10.04
N GLY A 60 -21.09 13.20 -9.29
CA GLY A 60 -21.52 14.48 -9.78
C GLY A 60 -22.07 15.36 -8.66
N ARG A 61 -21.93 16.70 -8.81
CA ARG A 61 -22.38 17.71 -7.83
C ARG A 61 -21.86 17.46 -6.41
N GLY A 62 -20.59 17.02 -6.30
CA GLY A 62 -19.93 16.73 -5.01
C GLY A 62 -20.38 15.44 -4.32
N ARG A 63 -21.08 14.53 -5.01
CA ARG A 63 -21.53 13.24 -4.48
C ARG A 63 -21.02 12.09 -5.33
N PHE A 64 -20.62 11.02 -4.67
CA PHE A 64 -20.35 9.73 -5.29
C PHE A 64 -21.68 9.03 -5.65
N ALA A 65 -21.73 8.33 -6.77
CA ALA A 65 -22.96 7.71 -7.26
C ALA A 65 -22.84 6.20 -7.48
N ALA A 66 -21.77 5.75 -8.14
CA ALA A 66 -21.61 4.36 -8.47
C ALA A 66 -20.15 3.99 -8.80
N VAL A 67 -19.86 2.69 -8.73
CA VAL A 67 -18.71 2.07 -9.40
C VAL A 67 -19.20 1.40 -10.67
N VAL A 68 -18.57 1.69 -11.79
CA VAL A 68 -18.78 0.98 -13.05
C VAL A 68 -17.64 -0.01 -13.25
N ALA A 69 -17.97 -1.24 -13.51
CA ALA A 69 -17.01 -2.29 -13.77
C ALA A 69 -17.36 -3.06 -15.03
N ARG A 70 -16.37 -3.72 -15.62
CA ARG A 70 -16.55 -4.65 -16.73
C ARG A 70 -16.31 -6.07 -16.23
N ASP A 71 -17.28 -6.94 -16.43
CA ASP A 71 -17.09 -8.37 -16.24
C ASP A 71 -16.02 -8.89 -17.22
N ARG A 72 -15.06 -9.65 -16.74
CA ARG A 72 -13.90 -10.08 -17.53
C ARG A 72 -14.25 -11.20 -18.50
N ASP A 73 -15.23 -12.02 -18.15
CA ASP A 73 -15.63 -13.18 -18.95
C ASP A 73 -16.69 -12.77 -20.00
N SER A 74 -17.80 -12.17 -19.55
CA SER A 74 -18.89 -11.76 -20.43
C SER A 74 -18.64 -10.44 -21.16
N ARG A 75 -17.69 -9.61 -20.68
CA ARG A 75 -17.41 -8.23 -21.16
C ARG A 75 -18.55 -7.25 -20.91
N GLU A 76 -19.57 -7.66 -20.20
CA GLU A 76 -20.71 -6.83 -19.82
C GLU A 76 -20.30 -5.69 -18.89
N ILE A 77 -20.95 -4.54 -19.05
CA ILE A 77 -20.77 -3.40 -18.15
C ILE A 77 -21.75 -3.52 -17.00
N LEU A 78 -21.21 -3.60 -15.80
CA LEU A 78 -21.95 -3.68 -14.54
C LEU A 78 -21.87 -2.36 -13.81
N ARG A 79 -23.00 -1.89 -13.29
CA ARG A 79 -23.07 -0.66 -12.51
C ARG A 79 -23.50 -0.95 -11.09
N PHE A 80 -22.67 -0.56 -10.12
CA PHE A 80 -22.88 -0.77 -8.70
C PHE A 80 -23.15 0.56 -7.98
N PRO A 81 -24.43 0.95 -7.79
CA PRO A 81 -24.76 2.16 -7.02
C PRO A 81 -24.20 2.09 -5.61
N ALA A 82 -23.52 3.15 -5.17
CA ALA A 82 -22.88 3.23 -3.86
C ALA A 82 -22.77 4.67 -3.37
N ALA A 83 -22.76 4.86 -2.05
CA ALA A 83 -22.54 6.16 -1.42
C ALA A 83 -21.05 6.53 -1.34
N ALA A 84 -20.16 5.52 -1.34
CA ALA A 84 -18.72 5.68 -1.30
C ALA A 84 -18.01 4.47 -1.93
N ALA A 85 -16.77 4.67 -2.38
CA ALA A 85 -15.87 3.61 -2.79
C ALA A 85 -14.54 3.71 -2.03
N PHE A 86 -14.05 2.58 -1.55
CA PHE A 86 -12.77 2.45 -0.86
C PHE A 86 -11.86 1.53 -1.68
N VAL A 87 -10.65 1.98 -1.96
CA VAL A 87 -9.74 1.34 -2.92
C VAL A 87 -8.56 0.68 -2.19
N PHE A 88 -8.47 -0.65 -2.28
CA PHE A 88 -7.42 -1.48 -1.66
C PHE A 88 -6.83 -2.46 -2.68
N ILE A 89 -6.23 -1.92 -3.74
CA ILE A 89 -5.67 -2.70 -4.86
C ILE A 89 -4.15 -2.93 -4.76
N GLY A 90 -3.59 -2.72 -3.58
CA GLY A 90 -2.16 -2.80 -3.31
C GLY A 90 -1.49 -1.42 -3.25
N LEU A 91 -0.19 -1.44 -2.99
CA LEU A 91 0.62 -0.24 -2.79
C LEU A 91 1.68 -0.14 -3.89
N LYS A 92 1.94 1.06 -4.34
CA LYS A 92 3.07 1.40 -5.19
C LYS A 92 3.91 2.47 -4.49
N PRO A 93 5.21 2.25 -4.29
CA PRO A 93 6.04 3.23 -3.59
C PRO A 93 6.30 4.48 -4.45
N ASN A 94 6.25 5.66 -3.82
CA ASN A 94 6.54 6.93 -4.45
C ASN A 94 8.05 7.24 -4.39
N ASN A 95 8.85 6.52 -5.15
CA ASN A 95 10.31 6.64 -5.19
C ASN A 95 10.89 6.87 -6.59
N GLY A 96 10.06 7.25 -7.55
CA GLY A 96 10.47 7.49 -8.94
C GLY A 96 11.49 8.62 -9.12
N PHE A 97 11.55 9.56 -8.17
CA PHE A 97 12.53 10.66 -8.18
C PHE A 97 13.99 10.21 -7.97
N LEU A 98 14.21 8.99 -7.47
CA LEU A 98 15.55 8.42 -7.29
C LEU A 98 16.14 7.83 -8.59
N GLY A 99 15.39 7.80 -9.68
CA GLY A 99 15.82 7.15 -10.91
C GLY A 99 16.16 5.66 -10.69
N GLU A 100 17.16 5.15 -11.40
CA GLU A 100 17.64 3.77 -11.29
C GLU A 100 18.85 3.61 -10.35
N ALA A 101 19.26 4.68 -9.69
CA ALA A 101 20.46 4.72 -8.88
C ALA A 101 20.38 3.87 -7.59
N VAL A 102 19.17 3.53 -7.14
CA VAL A 102 18.93 2.77 -5.92
C VAL A 102 18.21 1.46 -6.23
N GLU A 103 18.70 0.37 -5.64
CA GLU A 103 18.14 -0.98 -5.83
C GLU A 103 16.69 -1.07 -5.33
N ARG A 104 15.85 -1.79 -6.09
CA ARG A 104 14.45 -2.04 -5.78
C ARG A 104 14.12 -3.52 -5.88
N ASP A 105 13.16 -3.96 -5.08
CA ASP A 105 12.57 -5.28 -5.24
C ASP A 105 11.58 -5.33 -6.44
N ALA A 106 11.03 -6.52 -6.70
CA ALA A 106 10.07 -6.73 -7.79
C ALA A 106 8.78 -5.87 -7.66
N GLY A 107 8.45 -5.40 -6.45
CA GLY A 107 7.33 -4.49 -6.17
C GLY A 107 7.68 -3.02 -6.34
N GLY A 108 8.95 -2.71 -6.62
CA GLY A 108 9.47 -1.35 -6.75
C GLY A 108 9.86 -0.70 -5.42
N PHE A 109 9.81 -1.42 -4.30
CA PHE A 109 10.23 -0.91 -2.99
C PHE A 109 11.74 -0.90 -2.85
N LEU A 110 12.28 0.07 -2.10
CA LEU A 110 13.72 0.24 -1.92
C LEU A 110 14.30 -0.89 -1.06
N VAL A 111 15.32 -1.57 -1.58
CA VAL A 111 16.09 -2.55 -0.82
C VAL A 111 17.02 -1.82 0.13
N THR A 112 17.02 -2.22 1.41
CA THR A 112 17.91 -1.65 2.44
C THR A 112 18.59 -2.74 3.22
N SER A 113 19.76 -2.42 3.75
CA SER A 113 20.42 -3.19 4.78
C SER A 113 19.63 -3.17 6.10
N PRO A 114 19.99 -4.00 7.11
CA PRO A 114 19.45 -3.88 8.46
C PRO A 114 19.70 -2.50 9.12
N THR A 115 20.69 -1.76 8.63
CA THR A 115 21.01 -0.39 9.06
C THR A 115 20.29 0.71 8.27
N MET A 116 19.24 0.36 7.56
CA MET A 116 18.41 1.28 6.76
C MET A 116 19.13 1.92 5.55
N GLU A 117 20.39 1.56 5.29
CA GLU A 117 21.16 2.08 4.16
C GLU A 117 20.73 1.38 2.87
N THR A 118 20.58 2.16 1.81
CA THR A 118 20.25 1.65 0.47
C THR A 118 21.51 1.16 -0.26
N SER A 119 21.38 0.72 -1.51
CA SER A 119 22.52 0.39 -2.36
C SER A 119 23.41 1.61 -2.70
N MET A 120 22.92 2.83 -2.52
CA MET A 120 23.67 4.07 -2.68
C MET A 120 24.22 4.52 -1.31
N ALA A 121 25.53 4.57 -1.17
CA ALA A 121 26.21 4.96 0.07
C ALA A 121 25.76 6.35 0.55
N GLY A 122 25.45 6.47 1.84
CA GLY A 122 24.97 7.70 2.46
C GLY A 122 23.49 8.01 2.21
N VAL A 123 22.77 7.14 1.49
CA VAL A 123 21.33 7.26 1.26
C VAL A 123 20.60 6.18 2.09
N PHE A 124 19.73 6.64 2.96
CA PHE A 124 18.94 5.80 3.87
C PHE A 124 17.47 5.87 3.50
N ALA A 125 16.74 4.77 3.68
CA ALA A 125 15.30 4.71 3.47
C ALA A 125 14.60 4.15 4.70
N ALA A 126 13.42 4.68 5.00
CA ALA A 126 12.62 4.32 6.17
C ALA A 126 11.13 4.25 5.84
N GLY A 127 10.38 3.41 6.54
CA GLY A 127 8.93 3.31 6.44
C GLY A 127 8.44 2.56 5.21
N ASP A 128 7.27 2.94 4.72
CA ASP A 128 6.51 2.19 3.72
C ASP A 128 7.17 2.08 2.35
N VAL A 129 8.13 2.95 2.06
CA VAL A 129 8.91 2.93 0.81
C VAL A 129 9.90 1.76 0.75
N ARG A 130 10.24 1.15 1.91
CA ARG A 130 11.19 0.03 2.00
C ARG A 130 10.59 -1.31 1.63
N SER A 131 11.40 -2.14 1.00
CA SER A 131 11.17 -3.58 0.88
C SER A 131 11.13 -4.23 2.28
N GLY A 132 10.19 -5.15 2.48
CA GLY A 132 10.00 -5.84 3.78
C GLY A 132 9.36 -5.00 4.89
N SER A 133 9.01 -3.73 4.67
CA SER A 133 8.22 -2.94 5.63
C SER A 133 6.83 -3.55 5.82
N THR A 134 6.32 -3.53 7.06
CA THR A 134 4.98 -4.04 7.39
C THR A 134 3.85 -3.11 6.92
N LYS A 135 4.17 -1.93 6.42
CA LYS A 135 3.22 -0.90 5.98
C LYS A 135 2.28 -0.45 7.10
N GLN A 136 2.83 -0.32 8.31
CA GLN A 136 2.14 0.13 9.51
C GLN A 136 2.82 1.38 10.08
N LEU A 137 2.05 2.29 10.66
CA LEU A 137 2.55 3.54 11.23
C LEU A 137 3.65 3.30 12.27
N GLY A 138 3.43 2.36 13.19
CA GLY A 138 4.41 2.05 14.23
C GLY A 138 5.76 1.57 13.68
N SER A 139 5.75 0.72 12.64
CA SER A 139 6.99 0.27 11.99
C SER A 139 7.68 1.41 11.23
N ALA A 140 6.91 2.28 10.57
CA ALA A 140 7.46 3.42 9.85
C ALA A 140 8.18 4.41 10.78
N VAL A 141 7.61 4.66 11.97
CA VAL A 141 8.24 5.49 13.02
C VAL A 141 9.52 4.82 13.52
N GLY A 142 9.49 3.51 13.80
CA GLY A 142 10.68 2.76 14.22
C GLY A 142 11.80 2.78 13.18
N ASP A 143 11.46 2.56 11.92
CA ASP A 143 12.40 2.68 10.80
C ASP A 143 13.01 4.08 10.71
N GLY A 144 12.20 5.14 10.89
CA GLY A 144 12.67 6.52 10.87
C GLY A 144 13.70 6.81 11.97
N ILE A 145 13.46 6.33 13.19
CA ILE A 145 14.41 6.45 14.30
C ILE A 145 15.71 5.69 13.98
N ALA A 146 15.61 4.47 13.47
CA ALA A 146 16.77 3.68 13.10
C ALA A 146 17.59 4.37 12.00
N ALA A 147 16.95 4.85 10.95
CA ALA A 147 17.59 5.56 9.85
C ALA A 147 18.30 6.84 10.34
N LEU A 148 17.67 7.62 11.23
CA LEU A 148 18.29 8.81 11.83
C LEU A 148 19.60 8.48 12.55
N LEU A 149 19.59 7.44 13.39
CA LEU A 149 20.77 7.04 14.15
C LEU A 149 21.90 6.55 13.22
N MET A 150 21.55 5.82 12.15
CA MET A 150 22.53 5.34 11.19
C MET A 150 23.09 6.47 10.32
N THR A 151 22.24 7.40 9.89
CA THR A 151 22.67 8.62 9.19
C THR A 151 23.67 9.43 10.02
N ARG A 152 23.39 9.60 11.32
CA ARG A 152 24.31 10.29 12.23
C ARG A 152 25.67 9.60 12.30
N ARG A 153 25.69 8.26 12.48
CA ARG A 153 26.94 7.48 12.49
C ARG A 153 27.70 7.60 11.18
N HIS A 154 26.99 7.58 10.06
CA HIS A 154 27.61 7.77 8.73
C HIS A 154 28.29 9.13 8.63
N LEU A 155 27.64 10.19 9.04
CA LEU A 155 28.20 11.56 9.02
C LEU A 155 29.42 11.68 9.95
N GLU A 156 29.35 11.15 11.19
CA GLU A 156 30.47 11.16 12.13
C GLU A 156 31.69 10.43 11.55
N ALA A 157 31.48 9.27 10.91
CA ALA A 157 32.57 8.50 10.29
C ALA A 157 33.22 9.23 9.09
N HIS A 158 32.48 10.09 8.38
CA HIS A 158 32.99 10.82 7.23
C HIS A 158 33.57 12.20 7.60
N HIS A 159 33.09 12.84 8.68
CA HIS A 159 33.65 14.09 9.16
C HIS A 159 35.08 13.91 9.72
N HIS A 160 35.38 12.78 10.37
CA HIS A 160 36.73 12.50 10.86
C HIS A 160 37.76 12.28 9.73
N LYS A 161 37.33 12.03 8.50
CA LYS A 161 38.20 11.92 7.33
C LYS A 161 38.47 13.27 6.61
N ALA A 162 37.72 14.31 6.96
CA ALA A 162 37.73 15.58 6.22
C ALA A 162 38.49 16.71 6.93
N VAL A 163 39.01 16.54 8.13
CA VAL A 163 39.81 17.52 8.85
C VAL A 163 41.29 17.06 8.81
N PRO A 164 42.15 17.60 7.95
CA PRO A 164 43.60 17.47 8.12
C PRO A 164 43.96 18.10 9.46
N LEU A 165 44.61 17.36 10.36
CA LEU A 165 45.29 17.96 11.48
C LEU A 165 46.27 18.98 10.94
N VAL A 166 46.00 20.26 11.13
CA VAL A 166 46.97 21.31 10.90
C VAL A 166 47.97 21.19 12.03
N ASP A 167 49.15 20.65 11.72
CA ASP A 167 50.28 20.59 12.65
C ASP A 167 50.57 22.01 13.11
N ALA A 168 50.54 22.23 14.43
CA ALA A 168 50.90 23.46 15.10
C ALA A 168 52.41 23.52 15.34
#